data_bed3885bd00b8d80b75b30b489b11d16
#
_entry.id   bed3885bd00b8d80b75b30b489b11d16
#
_cell.length_a   1.000
_cell.length_b   1.000
_cell.length_c   1.000
_cell.angle_alpha   90.00
_cell.angle_beta   90.00
_cell.angle_gamma   90.00
#
_symmetry.space_group_name_H-M   'P 1'
#
loop_
_entity.id
_entity.type
_entity.pdbx_description
1 polymer ?
#
loop_
_entity_poly.entity_id
_entity_poly.type
_entity_poly.pdbx_seq_one_letter_code
_entity_poly.pdbx_strand_id
1 'polypeptide(L)'
;NSIVDVRCKDNKGRYFIVEMQMIWSPEFKQRVLFNASKAYVRQMDSGENYDLLQPVYSLNLVNDIFEPELQEFYHYYRLVHVEHSERVINGLQLVFVELPKFTSHTYSEKKMEVLWLRYLTEIDEKTSKVPEELLESPEIKKAVTVLEESAFTPEQLLGYEKFWDIISVEKTLVSS
;
A
#
# COMPACT_ATOMS: atom_id res chain seq x y z
N ASN A 1 5.94 10.83 -6.62
CA ASN A 1 5.43 11.28 -5.30
C ASN A 1 4.35 10.31 -4.88
N SER A 2 4.51 9.65 -3.74
CA SER A 2 3.45 8.83 -3.15
C SER A 2 2.31 9.75 -2.68
N ILE A 3 1.08 9.34 -2.96
CA ILE A 3 -0.11 10.14 -2.62
C ILE A 3 -0.47 9.96 -1.15
N VAL A 4 -0.23 8.79 -0.59
CA VAL A 4 -0.58 8.47 0.79
C VAL A 4 0.54 7.65 1.41
N ASP A 5 1.28 8.28 2.32
CA ASP A 5 2.17 7.59 3.25
C ASP A 5 1.49 7.57 4.62
N VAL A 6 0.98 6.43 5.02
CA VAL A 6 0.46 6.24 6.37
C VAL A 6 1.49 5.48 7.18
N ARG A 7 1.86 6.04 8.34
CA ARG A 7 2.73 5.38 9.31
C ARG A 7 1.94 5.13 10.58
N CYS A 8 1.91 3.88 11.01
CA CYS A 8 1.23 3.50 12.23
C CYS A 8 2.05 2.49 13.04
N LYS A 9 1.67 2.34 14.28
CA LYS A 9 2.26 1.39 15.21
C LYS A 9 1.12 0.58 15.82
N ASP A 10 1.24 -0.74 15.82
CA ASP A 10 0.25 -1.59 16.46
C ASP A 10 0.46 -1.66 17.99
N ASN A 11 -0.47 -2.31 18.67
CA ASN A 11 -0.43 -2.51 20.12
C ASN A 11 0.70 -3.44 20.60
N LYS A 12 1.41 -4.11 19.68
CA LYS A 12 2.63 -4.89 19.95
C LYS A 12 3.91 -4.10 19.68
N GLY A 13 3.79 -2.82 19.30
CA GLY A 13 4.92 -1.96 19.02
C GLY A 13 5.51 -2.08 17.61
N ARG A 14 4.94 -2.92 16.72
CA ARG A 14 5.42 -3.09 15.35
C ARG A 14 5.06 -1.90 14.49
N TYR A 15 5.96 -1.50 13.61
CA TYR A 15 5.77 -0.36 12.72
C TYR A 15 5.22 -0.80 11.37
N PHE A 16 4.22 -0.07 10.90
CA PHE A 16 3.60 -0.27 9.59
C PHE A 16 3.71 1.02 8.78
N ILE A 17 4.13 0.85 7.53
CA ILE A 17 4.10 1.89 6.51
C ILE A 17 3.16 1.39 5.42
N VAL A 18 2.17 2.18 5.06
CA VAL A 18 1.29 1.92 3.92
C VAL A 18 1.51 3.02 2.91
N GLU A 19 1.95 2.65 1.72
CA GLU A 19 2.18 3.56 0.60
C GLU A 19 1.31 3.14 -0.59
N MET A 20 0.66 4.11 -1.25
CA MET A 20 -0.04 3.89 -2.50
C MET A 20 0.74 4.56 -3.64
N GLN A 21 1.01 3.81 -4.68
CA GLN A 21 1.73 4.26 -5.87
C GLN A 21 0.87 4.04 -7.11
N MET A 22 0.63 5.10 -7.86
CA MET A 22 -0.23 5.04 -9.05
C MET A 22 0.50 4.53 -10.29
N ILE A 23 1.79 4.81 -10.40
CA ILE A 23 2.63 4.43 -11.54
C ILE A 23 3.88 3.77 -11.00
N TRP A 24 4.25 2.64 -11.60
CA TRP A 24 5.50 1.96 -11.30
C TRP A 24 6.70 2.71 -11.88
N SER A 25 7.79 2.72 -11.12
CA SER A 25 9.13 3.06 -11.64
C SER A 25 10.16 2.06 -11.10
N PRO A 26 11.26 1.78 -11.85
CA PRO A 26 12.30 0.86 -11.41
C PRO A 26 12.89 1.21 -10.03
N GLU A 27 12.94 2.50 -9.69
CA GLU A 27 13.47 3.01 -8.44
C GLU A 27 12.50 2.86 -7.26
N PHE A 28 11.25 2.47 -7.52
CA PHE A 28 10.23 2.38 -6.47
C PHE A 28 10.60 1.34 -5.41
N LYS A 29 11.09 0.17 -5.81
CA LYS A 29 11.54 -0.87 -4.85
C LYS A 29 12.65 -0.33 -3.93
N GLN A 30 13.63 0.39 -4.49
CA GLN A 30 14.73 1.01 -3.73
C GLN A 30 14.22 2.10 -2.79
N ARG A 31 13.27 2.92 -3.24
CA ARG A 31 12.64 3.95 -2.42
C ARG A 31 11.88 3.35 -1.24
N VAL A 32 11.12 2.29 -1.47
CA VAL A 32 10.41 1.53 -0.42
C VAL A 32 11.41 0.96 0.59
N LEU A 33 12.46 0.30 0.11
CA LEU A 33 13.52 -0.23 0.97
C LEU A 33 14.17 0.87 1.80
N PHE A 34 14.51 2.02 1.19
CA PHE A 34 15.09 3.16 1.88
C PHE A 34 14.14 3.71 2.98
N ASN A 35 12.85 3.88 2.67
CA ASN A 35 11.88 4.40 3.62
C ASN A 35 11.65 3.44 4.79
N ALA A 36 11.56 2.13 4.53
CA ALA A 36 11.44 1.11 5.55
C ALA A 36 12.71 1.04 6.45
N SER A 37 13.90 1.11 5.84
CA SER A 37 15.17 1.14 6.57
C SER A 37 15.27 2.37 7.46
N LYS A 38 14.87 3.53 6.97
CA LYS A 38 14.83 4.77 7.74
C LYS A 38 13.88 4.70 8.94
N ALA A 39 12.72 4.03 8.77
CA ALA A 39 11.79 3.79 9.87
C ALA A 39 12.38 2.79 10.89
N TYR A 40 13.12 1.78 10.42
CA TYR A 40 13.79 0.80 11.28
C TYR A 40 14.87 1.44 12.14
N VAL A 41 15.75 2.23 11.54
CA VAL A 41 16.85 2.92 12.24
C VAL A 41 16.35 3.96 13.25
N ARG A 42 15.24 4.65 12.93
CA ARG A 42 14.67 5.69 13.80
C ARG A 42 13.99 5.17 15.08
N GLN A 43 13.95 3.87 15.27
CA GLN A 43 13.40 3.29 16.50
C GLN A 43 14.36 3.39 17.69
N MET A 44 15.63 3.69 17.41
CA MET A 44 16.68 3.69 18.44
C MET A 44 17.39 5.04 18.53
N ASP A 45 17.68 5.43 19.76
CA ASP A 45 18.63 6.48 20.07
C ASP A 45 20.02 5.90 20.34
N SER A 46 21.02 6.78 20.39
CA SER A 46 22.42 6.36 20.62
C SER A 46 22.58 5.72 22.00
N GLY A 47 23.05 4.49 22.02
CA GLY A 47 23.34 3.75 23.26
C GLY A 47 22.24 2.79 23.71
N GLU A 48 21.13 2.68 22.99
CA GLU A 48 20.07 1.72 23.27
C GLU A 48 20.40 0.30 22.80
N ASN A 49 19.69 -0.69 23.33
CA ASN A 49 19.85 -2.09 23.02
C ASN A 49 19.15 -2.45 21.71
N TYR A 50 19.83 -3.16 20.82
CA TYR A 50 19.27 -3.68 19.56
C TYR A 50 18.09 -4.65 19.75
N ASP A 51 17.95 -5.27 20.92
CA ASP A 51 16.84 -6.15 21.29
C ASP A 51 15.48 -5.42 21.32
N LEU A 52 15.48 -4.10 21.40
CA LEU A 52 14.28 -3.26 21.38
C LEU A 52 13.74 -3.01 19.98
N LEU A 53 14.53 -3.28 18.93
CA LEU A 53 14.14 -3.06 17.55
C LEU A 53 12.95 -3.96 17.17
N GLN A 54 11.90 -3.33 16.70
CA GLN A 54 10.71 -4.02 16.19
C GLN A 54 10.75 -4.11 14.66
N PRO A 55 10.20 -5.18 14.07
CA PRO A 55 10.09 -5.28 12.62
C PRO A 55 9.28 -4.11 12.03
N VAL A 56 9.70 -3.67 10.85
CA VAL A 56 8.98 -2.71 10.02
C VAL A 56 8.30 -3.45 8.87
N TYR A 57 7.02 -3.27 8.74
CA TYR A 57 6.19 -3.80 7.66
C TYR A 57 5.84 -2.66 6.70
N SER A 58 6.26 -2.76 5.45
CA SER A 58 5.89 -1.82 4.40
C SER A 58 4.93 -2.48 3.43
N LEU A 59 3.70 -2.00 3.39
CA LEU A 59 2.67 -2.41 2.44
C LEU A 59 2.57 -1.36 1.34
N ASN A 60 2.83 -1.77 0.11
CA ASN A 60 2.89 -0.90 -1.06
C ASN A 60 1.81 -1.35 -2.05
N LEU A 61 0.78 -0.53 -2.19
CA LEU A 61 -0.32 -0.74 -3.11
C LEU A 61 0.03 -0.06 -4.42
N VAL A 62 0.19 -0.83 -5.50
CA VAL A 62 0.65 -0.35 -6.80
C VAL A 62 -0.49 -0.49 -7.81
N ASN A 63 -0.95 0.63 -8.36
CA ASN A 63 -1.95 0.64 -9.41
C ASN A 63 -1.32 0.48 -10.80
N ASP A 64 -0.35 -0.43 -10.88
CA ASP A 64 0.37 -0.75 -12.12
C ASP A 64 0.84 -2.21 -12.07
N ILE A 65 1.20 -2.79 -13.22
CA ILE A 65 1.77 -4.14 -13.33
C ILE A 65 3.28 -4.01 -13.53
N PHE A 66 4.06 -4.48 -12.58
CA PHE A 66 5.51 -4.41 -12.61
C PHE A 66 6.22 -5.76 -12.70
N GLU A 67 5.50 -6.86 -12.49
CA GLU A 67 5.97 -8.24 -12.70
C GLU A 67 5.03 -8.97 -13.67
N PRO A 68 5.02 -8.60 -14.98
CA PRO A 68 4.05 -9.13 -15.94
C PRO A 68 4.18 -10.64 -16.16
N GLU A 69 5.34 -11.22 -15.89
CA GLU A 69 5.61 -12.65 -16.02
C GLU A 69 5.00 -13.49 -14.88
N LEU A 70 4.65 -12.85 -13.75
CA LEU A 70 4.04 -13.50 -12.60
C LEU A 70 2.52 -13.29 -12.63
N GLN A 71 1.77 -14.33 -12.29
CA GLN A 71 0.31 -14.22 -12.20
C GLN A 71 -0.17 -13.71 -10.84
N GLU A 72 0.66 -13.86 -9.83
CA GLU A 72 0.40 -13.41 -8.48
C GLU A 72 0.34 -11.87 -8.42
N PHE A 73 -0.64 -11.37 -7.69
CA PHE A 73 -0.77 -9.93 -7.42
C PHE A 73 -0.06 -9.48 -6.15
N TYR A 74 0.39 -10.42 -5.30
CA TYR A 74 0.96 -10.20 -4.00
C TYR A 74 2.41 -10.68 -3.95
N HIS A 75 3.34 -9.77 -3.69
CA HIS A 75 4.77 -10.03 -3.65
C HIS A 75 5.32 -9.69 -2.27
N TYR A 76 5.89 -10.69 -1.59
CA TYR A 76 6.40 -10.56 -0.23
C TYR A 76 7.91 -10.76 -0.17
N TYR A 77 8.61 -9.74 0.28
CA TYR A 77 10.07 -9.72 0.40
C TYR A 77 10.50 -9.60 1.86
N ARG A 78 11.50 -10.38 2.22
CA ARG A 78 12.13 -10.36 3.54
C ARG A 78 13.60 -10.77 3.45
N LEU A 79 14.39 -10.49 4.48
CA LEU A 79 15.78 -10.88 4.55
C LEU A 79 15.88 -12.36 4.95
N VAL A 80 16.46 -13.18 4.08
CA VAL A 80 16.62 -14.62 4.30
C VAL A 80 18.06 -15.04 4.01
N HIS A 81 18.48 -16.15 4.58
CA HIS A 81 19.72 -16.83 4.18
C HIS A 81 19.53 -17.41 2.76
N VAL A 82 20.45 -17.12 1.84
CA VAL A 82 20.29 -17.45 0.41
C VAL A 82 20.11 -18.96 0.18
N GLU A 83 20.90 -19.79 0.86
CA GLU A 83 20.85 -21.26 0.74
C GLU A 83 19.84 -21.92 1.70
N HIS A 84 19.34 -21.16 2.69
CA HIS A 84 18.42 -21.64 3.73
C HIS A 84 17.33 -20.59 3.97
N SER A 85 16.36 -20.52 3.07
CA SER A 85 15.32 -19.48 3.06
C SER A 85 14.38 -19.51 4.27
N GLU A 86 14.36 -20.62 5.03
CA GLU A 86 13.66 -20.72 6.32
C GLU A 86 14.34 -19.90 7.44
N ARG A 87 15.63 -19.55 7.25
CA ARG A 87 16.37 -18.71 8.21
C ARG A 87 16.17 -17.24 7.86
N VAL A 88 15.39 -16.56 8.68
CA VAL A 88 14.95 -15.19 8.45
C VAL A 88 15.55 -14.23 9.47
N ILE A 89 16.02 -13.07 9.02
CA ILE A 89 16.31 -11.93 9.87
C ILE A 89 15.05 -11.05 9.93
N ASN A 90 14.41 -11.01 11.09
CA ASN A 90 13.19 -10.24 11.32
C ASN A 90 13.53 -8.75 11.51
N GLY A 91 13.53 -7.99 10.43
CA GLY A 91 13.80 -6.56 10.47
C GLY A 91 12.91 -5.80 9.49
N LEU A 92 13.12 -6.01 8.20
CA LEU A 92 12.34 -5.38 7.14
C LEU A 92 11.47 -6.41 6.44
N GLN A 93 10.21 -6.09 6.26
CA GLN A 93 9.24 -6.91 5.55
C GLN A 93 8.51 -6.01 4.55
N LEU A 94 8.73 -6.25 3.26
CA LEU A 94 8.21 -5.42 2.19
C LEU A 94 7.17 -6.21 1.41
N VAL A 95 5.99 -5.65 1.30
CA VAL A 95 4.87 -6.22 0.54
C VAL A 95 4.52 -5.27 -0.58
N PHE A 96 4.42 -5.81 -1.79
CA PHE A 96 3.90 -5.09 -2.94
C PHE A 96 2.66 -5.80 -3.46
N VAL A 97 1.63 -5.02 -3.76
CA VAL A 97 0.35 -5.51 -4.28
C VAL A 97 0.08 -4.83 -5.62
N GLU A 98 0.04 -5.62 -6.70
CA GLU A 98 -0.35 -5.15 -8.03
C GLU A 98 -1.88 -5.13 -8.14
N LEU A 99 -2.50 -4.00 -7.84
CA LEU A 99 -3.95 -3.86 -7.81
C LEU A 99 -4.63 -4.28 -9.13
N PRO A 100 -4.07 -4.02 -10.34
CA PRO A 100 -4.71 -4.43 -11.59
C PRO A 100 -4.78 -5.94 -11.81
N LYS A 101 -3.95 -6.72 -11.11
CA LYS A 101 -4.01 -8.20 -11.16
C LYS A 101 -5.01 -8.81 -10.18
N PHE A 102 -5.49 -8.03 -9.22
CA PHE A 102 -6.46 -8.51 -8.25
C PHE A 102 -7.81 -8.75 -8.92
N THR A 103 -8.33 -9.96 -8.79
CA THR A 103 -9.68 -10.34 -9.24
C THR A 103 -10.46 -10.93 -8.08
N SER A 104 -11.59 -10.34 -7.74
CA SER A 104 -12.42 -10.72 -6.59
C SER A 104 -12.95 -12.15 -6.64
N HIS A 105 -13.05 -12.73 -7.84
CA HIS A 105 -13.64 -14.07 -8.05
C HIS A 105 -12.76 -15.25 -7.60
N THR A 106 -11.50 -15.01 -7.26
CA THR A 106 -10.51 -16.08 -6.93
C THR A 106 -10.38 -16.33 -5.44
N TYR A 107 -10.93 -15.47 -4.56
CA TYR A 107 -10.71 -15.51 -3.13
C TYR A 107 -12.03 -15.53 -2.35
N SER A 108 -12.01 -16.13 -1.16
CA SER A 108 -13.16 -16.11 -0.26
C SER A 108 -13.55 -14.65 0.04
N GLU A 109 -14.72 -14.25 -0.44
CA GLU A 109 -15.22 -12.86 -0.41
C GLU A 109 -15.34 -12.25 1.00
N LYS A 110 -15.20 -13.06 2.05
CA LYS A 110 -15.34 -12.64 3.45
C LYS A 110 -14.02 -12.37 4.18
N LYS A 111 -12.88 -12.50 3.53
CA LYS A 111 -11.61 -12.14 4.16
C LYS A 111 -11.42 -10.63 4.13
N MET A 112 -11.01 -10.05 5.26
CA MET A 112 -10.78 -8.59 5.39
C MET A 112 -9.83 -8.05 4.32
N GLU A 113 -8.78 -8.80 3.96
CA GLU A 113 -7.83 -8.46 2.90
C GLU A 113 -8.54 -8.28 1.54
N VAL A 114 -9.43 -9.21 1.19
CA VAL A 114 -10.22 -9.17 -0.06
C VAL A 114 -11.18 -7.98 -0.04
N LEU A 115 -11.85 -7.74 1.08
CA LEU A 115 -12.78 -6.62 1.21
C LEU A 115 -12.05 -5.27 1.05
N TRP A 116 -10.85 -5.11 1.62
CA TRP A 116 -10.04 -3.91 1.42
C TRP A 116 -9.53 -3.76 -0.01
N LEU A 117 -9.09 -4.85 -0.66
CA LEU A 117 -8.67 -4.80 -2.05
C LEU A 117 -9.85 -4.46 -2.98
N ARG A 118 -11.03 -5.03 -2.74
CA ARG A 118 -12.26 -4.68 -3.45
C ARG A 118 -12.60 -3.20 -3.26
N TYR A 119 -12.56 -2.70 -2.02
CA TYR A 119 -12.79 -1.29 -1.74
C TYR A 119 -11.84 -0.39 -2.55
N LEU A 120 -10.55 -0.70 -2.59
CA LEU A 120 -9.53 0.08 -3.29
C LEU A 120 -9.59 -0.02 -4.82
N THR A 121 -10.22 -1.07 -5.37
CA THR A 121 -10.28 -1.31 -6.82
C THR A 121 -11.66 -1.07 -7.42
N GLU A 122 -12.73 -1.24 -6.64
CA GLU A 122 -14.12 -1.16 -7.12
C GLU A 122 -14.79 0.17 -6.78
N ILE A 123 -14.28 0.91 -5.77
CA ILE A 123 -14.87 2.19 -5.35
C ILE A 123 -14.07 3.34 -5.94
N ASP A 124 -14.73 4.14 -6.77
CA ASP A 124 -14.19 5.34 -7.41
C ASP A 124 -15.21 6.49 -7.36
N GLU A 125 -14.86 7.64 -7.91
CA GLU A 125 -15.70 8.84 -7.97
C GLU A 125 -17.03 8.64 -8.73
N LYS A 126 -17.12 7.58 -9.57
CA LYS A 126 -18.31 7.26 -10.37
C LYS A 126 -19.18 6.23 -9.68
N THR A 127 -18.74 5.69 -8.55
CA THR A 127 -19.46 4.66 -7.81
C THR A 127 -20.69 5.27 -7.14
N SER A 128 -21.85 5.03 -7.71
CA SER A 128 -23.12 5.54 -7.18
C SER A 128 -23.71 4.68 -6.06
N LYS A 129 -23.28 3.42 -5.94
CA LYS A 129 -23.73 2.48 -4.91
C LYS A 129 -22.60 1.56 -4.52
N VAL A 130 -22.22 1.60 -3.25
CA VAL A 130 -21.22 0.68 -2.69
C VAL A 130 -21.84 -0.71 -2.52
N PRO A 131 -21.15 -1.81 -2.91
CA PRO A 131 -21.62 -3.18 -2.69
C PRO A 131 -21.92 -3.45 -1.21
N GLU A 132 -23.05 -4.10 -0.94
CA GLU A 132 -23.52 -4.34 0.44
C GLU A 132 -22.54 -5.19 1.25
N GLU A 133 -21.86 -6.15 0.59
CA GLU A 133 -20.85 -7.01 1.20
C GLU A 133 -19.67 -6.21 1.78
N LEU A 134 -19.31 -5.08 1.16
CA LEU A 134 -18.27 -4.19 1.67
C LEU A 134 -18.74 -3.43 2.91
N LEU A 135 -20.03 -3.10 2.99
CA LEU A 135 -20.61 -2.38 4.11
C LEU A 135 -20.87 -3.26 5.34
N GLU A 136 -20.77 -4.59 5.20
CA GLU A 136 -20.85 -5.52 6.34
C GLU A 136 -19.63 -5.37 7.27
N SER A 137 -18.46 -4.94 6.75
CA SER A 137 -17.27 -4.65 7.56
C SER A 137 -17.37 -3.25 8.19
N PRO A 138 -17.35 -3.13 9.53
CA PRO A 138 -17.37 -1.83 10.21
C PRO A 138 -16.22 -0.91 9.80
N GLU A 139 -15.04 -1.47 9.55
CA GLU A 139 -13.85 -0.74 9.17
C GLU A 139 -14.00 -0.14 7.76
N ILE A 140 -14.49 -0.92 6.79
CA ILE A 140 -14.72 -0.47 5.42
C ILE A 140 -15.90 0.49 5.37
N LYS A 141 -16.97 0.20 6.11
CA LYS A 141 -18.09 1.13 6.25
C LYS A 141 -17.63 2.50 6.76
N LYS A 142 -16.75 2.52 7.76
CA LYS A 142 -16.16 3.76 8.26
C LYS A 142 -15.32 4.47 7.19
N ALA A 143 -14.54 3.73 6.40
CA ALA A 143 -13.75 4.30 5.30
C ALA A 143 -14.65 4.91 4.21
N VAL A 144 -15.75 4.24 3.85
CA VAL A 144 -16.77 4.77 2.91
C VAL A 144 -17.39 6.05 3.47
N THR A 145 -17.83 6.05 4.74
CA THR A 145 -18.41 7.24 5.38
C THR A 145 -17.43 8.42 5.37
N VAL A 146 -16.15 8.19 5.65
CA VAL A 146 -15.12 9.25 5.59
C VAL A 146 -14.94 9.78 4.17
N LEU A 147 -15.05 8.92 3.13
CA LEU A 147 -15.03 9.37 1.73
C LEU A 147 -16.28 10.21 1.38
N GLU A 148 -17.45 9.79 1.83
CA GLU A 148 -18.70 10.53 1.62
C GLU A 148 -18.72 11.88 2.36
N GLU A 149 -18.19 11.92 3.59
CA GLU A 149 -18.05 13.15 4.40
C GLU A 149 -16.93 14.06 3.90
N SER A 150 -15.87 13.49 3.34
CA SER A 150 -14.79 14.21 2.68
C SER A 150 -15.16 14.63 1.26
N ALA A 151 -16.45 14.83 0.95
CA ALA A 151 -16.86 15.55 -0.24
C ALA A 151 -16.02 16.83 -0.30
N PHE A 152 -14.92 16.71 -1.04
CA PHE A 152 -13.77 17.60 -1.07
C PHE A 152 -14.19 19.05 -1.03
N THR A 153 -13.58 19.85 -0.17
CA THR A 153 -13.68 21.31 -0.35
C THR A 153 -13.22 21.63 -1.78
N PRO A 154 -13.74 22.69 -2.42
CA PRO A 154 -13.33 23.09 -3.77
C PRO A 154 -11.81 23.20 -3.95
N GLU A 155 -11.08 23.53 -2.88
CA GLU A 155 -9.60 23.64 -2.86
C GLU A 155 -8.91 22.26 -2.84
N GLN A 156 -9.51 21.26 -2.19
CA GLN A 156 -9.02 19.88 -2.18
C GLN A 156 -9.29 19.19 -3.52
N LEU A 157 -10.45 19.45 -4.14
CA LEU A 157 -10.79 18.97 -5.48
C LEU A 157 -9.80 19.52 -6.51
N LEU A 158 -9.47 20.81 -6.44
CA LEU A 158 -8.48 21.44 -7.31
C LEU A 158 -7.08 20.85 -7.14
N GLY A 159 -6.71 20.47 -5.93
CA GLY A 159 -5.45 19.75 -5.63
C GLY A 159 -5.42 18.36 -6.24
N TYR A 160 -6.55 17.66 -6.19
CA TYR A 160 -6.72 16.31 -6.74
C TYR A 160 -6.73 16.33 -8.29
N GLU A 161 -7.44 17.26 -8.92
CA GLU A 161 -7.43 17.44 -10.36
C GLU A 161 -6.02 17.76 -10.89
N LYS A 162 -5.31 18.69 -10.27
CA LYS A 162 -3.92 19.01 -10.63
C LYS A 162 -2.99 17.81 -10.49
N PHE A 163 -3.23 16.96 -9.52
CA PHE A 163 -2.47 15.72 -9.33
C PHE A 163 -2.69 14.76 -10.50
N TRP A 164 -3.94 14.54 -10.91
CA TRP A 164 -4.27 13.67 -12.05
C TRP A 164 -3.75 14.21 -13.37
N ASP A 165 -3.73 15.53 -13.53
CA ASP A 165 -3.11 16.19 -14.69
C ASP A 165 -1.60 15.91 -14.76
N ILE A 166 -0.89 15.99 -13.64
CA ILE A 166 0.54 15.67 -13.56
C ILE A 166 0.80 14.20 -13.92
N ILE A 167 -0.01 13.28 -13.40
CA ILE A 167 0.11 11.84 -13.71
C ILE A 167 -0.16 11.56 -15.19
N SER A 168 -1.18 12.18 -15.80
CA SER A 168 -1.48 11.98 -17.21
C SER A 168 -0.37 12.51 -18.11
N VAL A 169 0.26 13.62 -17.73
CA VAL A 169 1.42 14.18 -18.45
C VAL A 169 2.64 13.25 -18.32
N GLU A 170 2.93 12.73 -17.10
CA GLU A 170 4.01 11.76 -16.91
C GLU A 170 3.79 10.47 -17.72
N LYS A 171 2.57 9.92 -17.73
CA LYS A 171 2.24 8.75 -18.58
C LYS A 171 2.48 9.00 -20.05
N THR A 172 2.15 10.20 -20.53
CA THR A 172 2.33 10.58 -21.93
C THR A 172 3.81 10.71 -22.29
N LEU A 173 4.63 11.22 -21.36
CA LEU A 173 6.07 11.38 -21.56
C LEU A 173 6.85 10.05 -21.50
N VAL A 174 6.37 9.08 -20.74
CA VAL A 174 7.02 7.75 -20.61
C VAL A 174 6.62 6.81 -21.76
N SER A 175 5.51 7.09 -22.44
CA SER A 175 5.01 6.28 -23.59
C SER A 175 5.41 6.84 -24.97
N SER A 176 6.18 7.89 -25.02
CA SER A 176 6.77 8.48 -26.24
C SER A 176 8.28 8.25 -26.28
#